data_5e75bf942eb6d38a36603f76dfd2f779
#
_entry.id   5e75bf942eb6d38a36603f76dfd2f779
#
_cell.length_a   1.000
_cell.length_b   1.000
_cell.length_c   1.000
_cell.angle_alpha   90.00
_cell.angle_beta   90.00
_cell.angle_gamma   90.00
#
_symmetry.space_group_name_H-M   'P 1'
#
loop_
_entity.id
_entity.type
_entity.pdbx_description
1 polymer ?
#
loop_
_entity_poly.entity_id
_entity_poly.type
_entity_poly.pdbx_seq_one_letter_code
_entity_poly.pdbx_strand_id
1 'polypeptide(L)'
;MKIDVVCPLYQAEKEIEQIITNIKKQKEVEINKIIFPITISKDSEKTIEFIKNASCTYFTVEKEDFSHSLTREKAMNEYCESDVVVMITQDAIVEDEYAFYHIASAVNKNVPYAYGKQISKKKNIEYYTRKKNYGEVSHQVESKDVEKMGLLAFFASDAFSAYYRPLFLEIGGYDSIPMMMNEDMYYAKKIIDKGYKKAYVAEAKVVHSHNFTLKQLYKRYYDTGVWFTEHSEFDNYNSTSSGLSLAFYVFRKALLHFNIPVLFRLIPDMLARYLGMKKGKKISK
;
A
#
# COMPACT_ATOMS: atom_id res chain seq x y z
N MET A 1 -22.21 3.39 7.09
CA MET A 1 -21.82 2.63 5.88
C MET A 1 -21.20 1.31 6.35
N LYS A 2 -21.62 0.19 5.76
CA LYS A 2 -21.13 -1.15 6.13
C LYS A 2 -19.88 -1.50 5.33
N ILE A 3 -18.83 -1.97 6.01
CA ILE A 3 -17.52 -2.30 5.39
C ILE A 3 -16.96 -3.61 5.92
N ASP A 4 -16.15 -4.28 5.13
CA ASP A 4 -15.23 -5.32 5.59
C ASP A 4 -13.81 -4.76 5.66
N VAL A 5 -12.99 -5.32 6.55
CA VAL A 5 -11.60 -4.91 6.73
C VAL A 5 -10.69 -6.12 6.53
N VAL A 6 -9.70 -6.00 5.66
CA VAL A 6 -8.68 -7.03 5.40
C VAL A 6 -7.32 -6.55 5.86
N CYS A 7 -6.68 -7.33 6.74
CA CYS A 7 -5.35 -7.03 7.26
C CYS A 7 -4.47 -8.28 7.22
N PRO A 8 -3.62 -8.46 6.20
CA PRO A 8 -2.67 -9.58 6.15
C PRO A 8 -1.67 -9.53 7.30
N LEU A 9 -1.39 -10.67 7.93
CA LEU A 9 -0.54 -10.79 9.10
C LEU A 9 0.63 -11.75 8.87
N TYR A 10 1.79 -11.37 9.40
CA TYR A 10 2.96 -12.22 9.50
C TYR A 10 3.71 -11.90 10.80
N GLN A 11 3.86 -12.87 11.71
CA GLN A 11 4.51 -12.69 13.02
C GLN A 11 3.93 -11.49 13.81
N ALA A 12 2.60 -11.44 13.94
CA ALA A 12 1.86 -10.30 14.50
C ALA A 12 1.42 -10.48 15.97
N GLU A 13 2.05 -11.39 16.72
CA GLU A 13 1.65 -11.78 18.08
C GLU A 13 1.63 -10.59 19.05
N LYS A 14 2.48 -9.59 18.80
CA LYS A 14 2.59 -8.39 19.64
C LYS A 14 1.65 -7.26 19.22
N GLU A 15 1.31 -7.23 17.93
CA GLU A 15 0.57 -6.14 17.32
C GLU A 15 -0.93 -6.42 17.19
N ILE A 16 -1.35 -7.70 17.20
CA ILE A 16 -2.72 -8.12 16.86
C ILE A 16 -3.79 -7.46 17.75
N GLU A 17 -3.55 -7.35 19.05
CA GLU A 17 -4.49 -6.70 19.98
C GLU A 17 -4.69 -5.23 19.62
N GLN A 18 -3.59 -4.51 19.36
CA GLN A 18 -3.63 -3.10 18.98
C GLN A 18 -4.30 -2.90 17.62
N ILE A 19 -4.05 -3.80 16.65
CA ILE A 19 -4.67 -3.76 15.32
C ILE A 19 -6.19 -3.88 15.47
N ILE A 20 -6.68 -4.91 16.16
CA ILE A 20 -8.12 -5.13 16.36
C ILE A 20 -8.76 -3.96 17.11
N THR A 21 -8.08 -3.46 18.15
CA THR A 21 -8.57 -2.32 18.93
C THR A 21 -8.71 -1.07 18.06
N ASN A 22 -7.73 -0.77 17.22
CA ASN A 22 -7.76 0.40 16.35
C ASN A 22 -8.84 0.28 15.27
N ILE A 23 -9.05 -0.92 14.72
CA ILE A 23 -10.13 -1.17 13.76
C ILE A 23 -11.50 -0.99 14.43
N LYS A 24 -11.71 -1.59 15.59
CA LYS A 24 -13.02 -1.51 16.31
C LYS A 24 -13.36 -0.13 16.85
N LYS A 25 -12.38 0.78 16.99
CA LYS A 25 -12.61 2.18 17.40
C LYS A 25 -13.08 3.10 16.28
N GLN A 26 -13.11 2.63 15.03
CA GLN A 26 -13.49 3.46 13.89
C GLN A 26 -14.99 3.86 13.97
N LYS A 27 -15.25 5.13 13.70
CA LYS A 27 -16.56 5.77 13.77
C LYS A 27 -17.15 6.01 12.37
N GLU A 28 -18.46 6.24 12.30
CA GLU A 28 -19.25 6.50 11.08
C GLU A 28 -19.19 5.35 10.04
N VAL A 29 -18.64 4.19 10.45
CA VAL A 29 -18.66 2.94 9.70
C VAL A 29 -19.15 1.80 10.57
N GLU A 30 -19.89 0.89 9.96
CA GLU A 30 -20.25 -0.40 10.56
C GLU A 30 -19.28 -1.44 10.05
N ILE A 31 -18.43 -1.97 10.94
CA ILE A 31 -17.51 -3.06 10.60
C ILE A 31 -18.29 -4.37 10.56
N ASN A 32 -18.52 -4.91 9.36
CA ASN A 32 -19.21 -6.20 9.19
C ASN A 32 -18.28 -7.37 9.52
N LYS A 33 -17.08 -7.39 8.90
CA LYS A 33 -16.06 -8.42 9.15
C LYS A 33 -14.69 -7.79 9.28
N ILE A 34 -13.86 -8.39 10.14
CA ILE A 34 -12.41 -8.17 10.16
C ILE A 34 -11.79 -9.50 9.74
N ILE A 35 -11.06 -9.50 8.63
CA ILE A 35 -10.49 -10.68 7.99
C ILE A 35 -8.98 -10.60 8.05
N PHE A 36 -8.35 -11.62 8.62
CA PHE A 36 -6.92 -11.75 8.78
C PHE A 36 -6.36 -12.91 7.95
N PRO A 37 -5.85 -12.68 6.74
CA PRO A 37 -4.95 -13.63 6.08
C PRO A 37 -3.67 -13.77 6.89
N ILE A 38 -3.35 -14.97 7.37
CA ILE A 38 -2.19 -15.22 8.26
C ILE A 38 -1.17 -16.05 7.50
N THR A 39 0.01 -15.48 7.22
CA THR A 39 1.14 -16.27 6.74
C THR A 39 1.73 -17.06 7.90
N ILE A 40 1.79 -18.40 7.74
CA ILE A 40 2.18 -19.31 8.81
C ILE A 40 3.63 -19.05 9.26
N SER A 41 3.82 -18.98 10.57
CA SER A 41 5.10 -18.83 11.27
C SER A 41 5.08 -19.60 12.59
N LYS A 42 6.19 -19.62 13.31
CA LYS A 42 6.33 -20.36 14.59
C LYS A 42 5.25 -20.00 15.63
N ASP A 43 4.84 -18.73 15.69
CA ASP A 43 3.97 -18.20 16.73
C ASP A 43 2.55 -17.90 16.21
N SER A 44 2.21 -18.36 15.00
CA SER A 44 0.89 -18.12 14.38
C SER A 44 -0.27 -18.66 15.22
N GLU A 45 -0.07 -19.74 16.00
CA GLU A 45 -1.10 -20.31 16.87
C GLU A 45 -1.63 -19.30 17.88
N LYS A 46 -0.74 -18.52 18.52
CA LYS A 46 -1.13 -17.47 19.50
C LYS A 46 -1.93 -16.36 18.83
N THR A 47 -1.51 -15.95 17.63
CA THR A 47 -2.24 -14.95 16.83
C THR A 47 -3.62 -15.46 16.46
N ILE A 48 -3.74 -16.71 16.04
CA ILE A 48 -5.01 -17.36 15.68
C ILE A 48 -5.94 -17.47 16.89
N GLU A 49 -5.41 -17.87 18.05
CA GLU A 49 -6.19 -17.93 19.29
C GLU A 49 -6.76 -16.57 19.66
N PHE A 50 -5.96 -15.52 19.59
CA PHE A 50 -6.41 -14.15 19.86
C PHE A 50 -7.51 -13.71 18.88
N ILE A 51 -7.36 -13.99 17.61
CA ILE A 51 -8.33 -13.65 16.56
C ILE A 51 -9.67 -14.36 16.80
N LYS A 52 -9.64 -15.66 17.16
CA LYS A 52 -10.84 -16.43 17.52
C LYS A 52 -11.56 -15.83 18.71
N ASN A 53 -10.81 -15.49 19.78
CA ASN A 53 -11.38 -14.88 21.00
C ASN A 53 -11.98 -13.49 20.70
N ALA A 54 -11.45 -12.76 19.73
CA ALA A 54 -11.96 -11.46 19.29
C ALA A 54 -13.14 -11.55 18.32
N SER A 55 -13.59 -12.79 17.97
CA SER A 55 -14.65 -13.06 16.99
C SER A 55 -14.37 -12.47 15.60
N CYS A 56 -13.11 -12.53 15.16
CA CYS A 56 -12.69 -12.12 13.83
C CYS A 56 -12.53 -13.33 12.90
N THR A 57 -12.58 -13.08 11.60
CA THR A 57 -12.37 -14.11 10.57
C THR A 57 -10.89 -14.23 10.23
N TYR A 58 -10.42 -15.42 9.92
CA TYR A 58 -9.07 -15.63 9.42
C TYR A 58 -9.01 -16.79 8.43
N PHE A 59 -7.96 -16.82 7.65
CA PHE A 59 -7.48 -17.99 6.93
C PHE A 59 -5.95 -18.00 6.91
N THR A 60 -5.37 -19.17 6.70
CA THR A 60 -3.92 -19.35 6.69
C THR A 60 -3.38 -19.46 5.27
N VAL A 61 -2.16 -19.00 5.09
CA VAL A 61 -1.39 -19.06 3.84
C VAL A 61 0.00 -19.61 4.18
N GLU A 62 0.45 -20.63 3.48
CA GLU A 62 1.83 -21.11 3.61
C GLU A 62 2.79 -20.02 3.12
N LYS A 63 3.99 -19.98 3.70
CA LYS A 63 4.96 -18.92 3.37
C LYS A 63 5.39 -18.96 1.90
N GLU A 64 5.45 -20.15 1.33
CA GLU A 64 5.81 -20.39 -0.07
C GLU A 64 4.72 -19.95 -1.05
N ASP A 65 3.45 -19.97 -0.61
CA ASP A 65 2.28 -19.60 -1.40
C ASP A 65 1.89 -18.13 -1.24
N PHE A 66 2.57 -17.42 -0.33
CA PHE A 66 2.25 -16.04 -0.06
C PHE A 66 2.61 -15.13 -1.23
N SER A 67 1.64 -14.34 -1.66
CA SER A 67 1.86 -13.11 -2.42
C SER A 67 0.87 -12.04 -1.97
N HIS A 68 1.25 -10.78 -2.09
CA HIS A 68 0.36 -9.68 -1.68
C HIS A 68 -0.92 -9.67 -2.49
N SER A 69 -0.84 -9.89 -3.80
CA SER A 69 -2.00 -9.92 -4.70
C SER A 69 -2.94 -11.09 -4.41
N LEU A 70 -2.44 -12.35 -4.50
CA LEU A 70 -3.29 -13.53 -4.34
C LEU A 70 -3.91 -13.64 -2.95
N THR A 71 -3.15 -13.25 -1.91
CA THR A 71 -3.66 -13.26 -0.55
C THR A 71 -4.83 -12.29 -0.37
N ARG A 72 -4.71 -11.06 -0.92
CA ARG A 72 -5.80 -10.08 -0.90
C ARG A 72 -6.96 -10.48 -1.80
N GLU A 73 -6.67 -11.00 -2.98
CA GLU A 73 -7.69 -11.47 -3.93
C GLU A 73 -8.52 -12.60 -3.34
N LYS A 74 -7.89 -13.56 -2.66
CA LYS A 74 -8.58 -14.62 -1.93
C LYS A 74 -9.48 -14.05 -0.82
N ALA A 75 -8.99 -13.08 -0.05
CA ALA A 75 -9.81 -12.42 0.97
C ALA A 75 -11.04 -11.74 0.35
N MET A 76 -10.86 -11.03 -0.76
CA MET A 76 -11.95 -10.34 -1.49
C MET A 76 -12.98 -11.31 -2.06
N ASN A 77 -12.53 -12.42 -2.63
CA ASN A 77 -13.39 -13.38 -3.32
C ASN A 77 -14.17 -14.26 -2.35
N GLU A 78 -13.52 -14.77 -1.30
CA GLU A 78 -14.04 -15.87 -0.49
C GLU A 78 -14.54 -15.43 0.89
N TYR A 79 -14.02 -14.31 1.45
CA TYR A 79 -14.27 -13.96 2.84
C TYR A 79 -15.02 -12.63 3.03
N CYS A 80 -14.83 -11.68 2.11
CA CYS A 80 -15.54 -10.41 2.15
C CYS A 80 -16.98 -10.54 1.63
N GLU A 81 -17.90 -9.76 2.22
CA GLU A 81 -19.31 -9.69 1.84
C GLU A 81 -19.79 -8.27 1.55
N SER A 82 -19.17 -7.27 2.18
CA SER A 82 -19.53 -5.87 2.00
C SER A 82 -19.13 -5.35 0.62
N ASP A 83 -19.86 -4.39 0.08
CA ASP A 83 -19.54 -3.73 -1.17
C ASP A 83 -18.27 -2.89 -1.07
N VAL A 84 -17.95 -2.38 0.12
CA VAL A 84 -16.74 -1.62 0.39
C VAL A 84 -15.82 -2.43 1.29
N VAL A 85 -14.58 -2.61 0.85
CA VAL A 85 -13.54 -3.32 1.60
C VAL A 85 -12.36 -2.39 1.85
N VAL A 86 -11.99 -2.24 3.12
CA VAL A 86 -10.80 -1.50 3.53
C VAL A 86 -9.63 -2.47 3.67
N MET A 87 -8.53 -2.18 2.98
CA MET A 87 -7.25 -2.90 3.13
C MET A 87 -6.32 -2.09 4.04
N ILE A 88 -5.67 -2.78 4.97
CA ILE A 88 -4.66 -2.18 5.84
C ILE A 88 -3.52 -3.19 6.08
N THR A 89 -2.27 -2.72 6.15
CA THR A 89 -1.15 -3.58 6.56
C THR A 89 -0.97 -3.57 8.09
N GLN A 90 -0.44 -4.64 8.64
CA GLN A 90 -0.28 -4.81 10.09
C GLN A 90 0.56 -3.71 10.76
N ASP A 91 1.47 -3.08 10.03
CA ASP A 91 2.37 -2.02 10.50
C ASP A 91 1.87 -0.60 10.22
N ALA A 92 0.67 -0.47 9.66
CA ALA A 92 -0.02 0.81 9.48
C ALA A 92 -0.89 1.11 10.71
N ILE A 93 -0.52 2.13 11.48
CA ILE A 93 -1.23 2.51 12.69
C ILE A 93 -2.28 3.57 12.35
N VAL A 94 -3.54 3.24 12.58
CA VAL A 94 -4.67 4.17 12.45
C VAL A 94 -4.85 4.91 13.77
N GLU A 95 -4.59 6.20 13.78
CA GLU A 95 -4.75 7.04 14.99
C GLU A 95 -6.06 7.83 14.97
N ASP A 96 -6.58 8.16 13.79
CA ASP A 96 -7.82 8.89 13.60
C ASP A 96 -9.02 7.93 13.58
N GLU A 97 -9.99 8.14 14.45
CA GLU A 97 -11.20 7.32 14.56
C GLU A 97 -12.15 7.45 13.35
N TYR A 98 -11.93 8.40 12.45
CA TYR A 98 -12.70 8.61 11.23
C TYR A 98 -11.95 8.21 9.95
N ALA A 99 -10.74 7.65 10.07
CA ALA A 99 -9.91 7.33 8.91
C ALA A 99 -10.61 6.35 7.95
N PHE A 100 -11.32 5.34 8.48
CA PHE A 100 -12.04 4.36 7.66
C PHE A 100 -13.25 4.99 6.98
N TYR A 101 -13.97 5.87 7.66
CA TYR A 101 -15.05 6.61 7.04
C TYR A 101 -14.58 7.45 5.87
N HIS A 102 -13.47 8.19 6.05
CA HIS A 102 -12.93 9.03 4.99
C HIS A 102 -12.54 8.23 3.75
N ILE A 103 -11.85 7.10 3.93
CA ILE A 103 -11.38 6.32 2.78
C ILE A 103 -12.51 5.53 2.13
N ALA A 104 -13.42 4.96 2.92
CA ALA A 104 -14.53 4.17 2.42
C ALA A 104 -15.57 5.02 1.70
N SER A 105 -15.78 6.28 2.13
CA SER A 105 -16.69 7.24 1.46
C SER A 105 -16.19 7.69 0.09
N ALA A 106 -14.91 7.53 -0.21
CA ALA A 106 -14.32 7.93 -1.47
C ALA A 106 -14.54 6.90 -2.60
N VAL A 107 -14.95 5.66 -2.26
CA VAL A 107 -15.10 4.60 -3.26
C VAL A 107 -16.56 4.38 -3.64
N ASN A 108 -16.76 4.11 -4.92
CA ASN A 108 -18.05 3.78 -5.54
C ASN A 108 -17.79 3.14 -6.91
N LYS A 109 -18.84 2.84 -7.67
CA LYS A 109 -18.71 2.23 -9.01
C LYS A 109 -17.82 3.03 -9.97
N ASN A 110 -17.81 4.36 -9.91
CA ASN A 110 -17.01 5.22 -10.82
C ASN A 110 -15.57 5.46 -10.29
N VAL A 111 -15.39 5.35 -8.97
CA VAL A 111 -14.11 5.47 -8.27
C VAL A 111 -13.90 4.20 -7.46
N PRO A 112 -13.58 3.06 -8.09
CA PRO A 112 -13.57 1.76 -7.42
C PRO A 112 -12.36 1.53 -6.50
N TYR A 113 -11.43 2.45 -6.45
CA TYR A 113 -10.22 2.35 -5.65
C TYR A 113 -9.80 3.69 -5.08
N ALA A 114 -9.52 3.70 -3.78
CA ALA A 114 -8.96 4.85 -3.08
C ALA A 114 -7.81 4.43 -2.17
N TYR A 115 -6.81 5.30 -2.00
CA TYR A 115 -5.72 5.09 -1.06
C TYR A 115 -5.53 6.30 -0.16
N GLY A 116 -5.13 6.04 1.09
CA GLY A 116 -4.99 7.03 2.13
C GLY A 116 -3.57 7.61 2.24
N LYS A 117 -3.46 8.64 3.06
CA LYS A 117 -2.21 9.34 3.37
C LYS A 117 -1.37 8.55 4.36
N GLN A 118 -0.13 8.27 3.99
CA GLN A 118 0.86 7.71 4.90
C GLN A 118 1.75 8.80 5.47
N ILE A 119 1.88 8.82 6.79
CA ILE A 119 2.76 9.74 7.50
C ILE A 119 3.87 9.00 8.24
N SER A 120 5.01 9.66 8.41
CA SER A 120 6.12 9.16 9.23
C SER A 120 6.33 10.09 10.42
N LYS A 121 6.41 9.53 11.63
CA LYS A 121 6.75 10.29 12.84
C LYS A 121 8.26 10.53 12.99
N LYS A 122 9.10 9.68 12.40
CA LYS A 122 10.55 9.78 12.46
C LYS A 122 11.07 10.68 11.34
N LYS A 123 11.78 11.75 11.66
CA LYS A 123 12.36 12.71 10.70
C LYS A 123 13.59 12.15 9.95
N ASN A 124 13.44 10.96 9.35
CA ASN A 124 14.40 10.32 8.47
C ASN A 124 14.08 10.61 6.98
N ILE A 125 14.72 9.95 6.02
CA ILE A 125 14.44 10.11 4.57
C ILE A 125 12.97 9.78 4.25
N GLU A 126 12.41 8.73 4.87
CA GLU A 126 11.02 8.33 4.66
C GLU A 126 10.02 9.45 5.04
N TYR A 127 10.30 10.23 6.08
CA TYR A 127 9.46 11.39 6.43
C TYR A 127 9.32 12.39 5.27
N TYR A 128 10.42 12.72 4.63
CA TYR A 128 10.40 13.63 3.48
C TYR A 128 9.80 12.98 2.24
N THR A 129 10.07 11.69 2.02
CA THR A 129 9.49 10.91 0.94
C THR A 129 7.96 10.86 1.05
N ARG A 130 7.45 10.55 2.26
CA ARG A 130 6.01 10.55 2.53
C ARG A 130 5.40 11.93 2.28
N LYS A 131 6.01 12.99 2.78
CA LYS A 131 5.54 14.37 2.56
C LYS A 131 5.49 14.78 1.08
N LYS A 132 6.38 14.24 0.26
CA LYS A 132 6.37 14.50 -1.18
C LYS A 132 5.29 13.70 -1.90
N ASN A 133 5.16 12.42 -1.56
CA ASN A 133 4.27 11.50 -2.26
C ASN A 133 2.80 11.65 -1.84
N TYR A 134 2.57 12.09 -0.60
CA TYR A 134 1.23 12.23 -0.01
C TYR A 134 0.98 13.70 0.33
N GLY A 135 0.32 14.39 -0.60
CA GLY A 135 -0.03 15.81 -0.46
C GLY A 135 -1.09 16.08 0.62
N GLU A 136 -1.43 17.35 0.80
CA GLU A 136 -2.45 17.76 1.78
C GLU A 136 -3.86 17.83 1.17
N VAL A 137 -3.99 17.67 -0.14
CA VAL A 137 -5.26 17.82 -0.87
C VAL A 137 -5.64 16.53 -1.55
N SER A 138 -6.84 16.06 -1.25
CA SER A 138 -7.46 14.90 -1.89
C SER A 138 -7.71 15.17 -3.38
N HIS A 139 -7.54 14.16 -4.22
CA HIS A 139 -7.75 14.28 -5.66
C HIS A 139 -8.10 12.94 -6.30
N GLN A 140 -8.67 13.00 -7.48
CA GLN A 140 -8.93 11.83 -8.33
C GLN A 140 -8.00 11.86 -9.53
N VAL A 141 -7.69 10.67 -10.05
CA VAL A 141 -6.88 10.46 -11.27
C VAL A 141 -7.68 9.60 -12.23
N GLU A 142 -7.73 9.99 -13.50
CA GLU A 142 -8.41 9.28 -14.57
C GLU A 142 -7.51 9.20 -15.82
N SER A 143 -7.97 8.53 -16.88
CA SER A 143 -7.17 8.25 -18.10
C SER A 143 -6.57 9.50 -18.75
N LYS A 144 -7.27 10.65 -18.76
CA LYS A 144 -6.74 11.91 -19.32
C LYS A 144 -5.53 12.47 -18.56
N ASP A 145 -5.33 12.07 -17.29
CA ASP A 145 -4.24 12.56 -16.47
C ASP A 145 -2.94 11.77 -16.71
N VAL A 146 -3.04 10.60 -17.35
CA VAL A 146 -1.91 9.67 -17.56
C VAL A 146 -0.80 10.30 -18.40
N GLU A 147 -1.15 11.03 -19.46
CA GLU A 147 -0.17 11.70 -20.31
C GLU A 147 0.70 12.68 -19.52
N LYS A 148 0.09 13.47 -18.63
CA LYS A 148 0.78 14.46 -17.80
C LYS A 148 1.53 13.84 -16.63
N MET A 149 0.94 12.83 -15.97
CA MET A 149 1.46 12.26 -14.73
C MET A 149 2.44 11.11 -14.97
N GLY A 150 2.38 10.45 -16.13
CA GLY A 150 3.17 9.26 -16.42
C GLY A 150 2.92 8.15 -15.39
N LEU A 151 3.98 7.52 -14.92
CA LEU A 151 3.91 6.44 -13.93
C LEU A 151 3.21 6.85 -12.62
N LEU A 152 3.26 8.14 -12.24
CA LEU A 152 2.61 8.63 -11.03
C LEU A 152 1.07 8.57 -11.10
N ALA A 153 0.50 8.50 -12.30
CA ALA A 153 -0.94 8.28 -12.46
C ALA A 153 -1.40 6.98 -11.81
N PHE A 154 -0.54 5.97 -11.76
CA PHE A 154 -0.85 4.65 -11.20
C PHE A 154 -0.37 4.48 -9.76
N PHE A 155 0.32 5.48 -9.20
CA PHE A 155 0.79 5.41 -7.82
C PHE A 155 -0.38 5.23 -6.85
N ALA A 156 -0.30 4.20 -6.00
CA ALA A 156 -1.27 3.86 -4.98
C ALA A 156 -0.57 3.15 -3.82
N SER A 157 -1.29 2.77 -2.77
CA SER A 157 -0.72 1.95 -1.69
C SER A 157 -1.78 1.23 -0.86
N ASP A 158 -1.69 -0.08 -0.83
CA ASP A 158 -2.50 -0.96 0.00
C ASP A 158 -2.06 -1.03 1.47
N ALA A 159 -1.10 -0.19 1.87
CA ALA A 159 -0.86 0.00 3.28
C ALA A 159 -2.07 0.61 3.99
N PHE A 160 -2.88 1.40 3.28
CA PHE A 160 -4.21 1.84 3.68
C PHE A 160 -5.01 2.24 2.43
N SER A 161 -5.99 1.46 2.06
CA SER A 161 -6.79 1.64 0.85
C SER A 161 -8.24 1.18 1.05
N ALA A 162 -9.12 1.54 0.12
CA ALA A 162 -10.47 1.02 0.02
C ALA A 162 -10.80 0.62 -1.41
N TYR A 163 -11.60 -0.41 -1.54
CA TYR A 163 -12.05 -0.99 -2.80
C TYR A 163 -13.56 -1.04 -2.87
N TYR A 164 -14.12 -0.75 -4.04
CA TYR A 164 -15.49 -1.12 -4.37
C TYR A 164 -15.49 -2.56 -4.89
N ARG A 165 -15.79 -3.50 -3.99
CA ARG A 165 -15.67 -4.94 -4.21
C ARG A 165 -16.45 -5.46 -5.42
N PRO A 166 -17.70 -5.03 -5.70
CA PRO A 166 -18.43 -5.54 -6.86
C PRO A 166 -17.67 -5.36 -8.17
N LEU A 167 -17.05 -4.19 -8.39
CA LEU A 167 -16.23 -3.98 -9.58
C LEU A 167 -14.92 -4.76 -9.53
N PHE A 168 -14.28 -4.89 -8.35
CA PHE A 168 -13.07 -5.69 -8.21
C PHE A 168 -13.31 -7.13 -8.70
N LEU A 169 -14.43 -7.74 -8.31
CA LEU A 169 -14.83 -9.07 -8.74
C LEU A 169 -15.17 -9.12 -10.23
N GLU A 170 -15.95 -8.14 -10.73
CA GLU A 170 -16.38 -8.05 -12.13
C GLU A 170 -15.20 -8.01 -13.10
N ILE A 171 -14.15 -7.26 -12.77
CA ILE A 171 -12.98 -7.11 -13.65
C ILE A 171 -11.88 -8.12 -13.40
N GLY A 172 -12.05 -9.05 -12.45
CA GLY A 172 -11.09 -10.12 -12.15
C GLY A 172 -9.90 -9.67 -11.28
N GLY A 173 -10.11 -8.73 -10.37
CA GLY A 173 -9.14 -8.36 -9.33
C GLY A 173 -7.73 -8.10 -9.85
N TYR A 174 -6.76 -8.85 -9.34
CA TYR A 174 -5.36 -8.83 -9.76
C TYR A 174 -5.04 -9.88 -10.86
N ASP A 175 -6.07 -10.38 -11.56
CA ASP A 175 -5.96 -11.39 -12.64
C ASP A 175 -5.31 -12.72 -12.19
N SER A 176 -5.39 -13.03 -10.90
CA SER A 176 -4.73 -14.20 -10.29
C SER A 176 -3.22 -14.24 -10.52
N ILE A 177 -2.59 -13.09 -10.73
CA ILE A 177 -1.14 -12.97 -10.92
C ILE A 177 -0.47 -12.85 -9.54
N PRO A 178 0.51 -13.73 -9.18
CA PRO A 178 1.22 -13.63 -7.91
C PRO A 178 2.19 -12.44 -7.93
N MET A 179 1.89 -11.41 -7.17
CA MET A 179 2.74 -10.22 -7.03
C MET A 179 3.16 -10.04 -5.58
N MET A 180 4.48 -9.93 -5.34
CA MET A 180 5.05 -9.64 -4.02
C MET A 180 5.13 -8.15 -3.72
N MET A 181 4.81 -7.30 -4.69
CA MET A 181 4.79 -5.83 -4.58
C MET A 181 4.09 -5.21 -5.77
N ASN A 182 3.70 -3.95 -5.63
CA ASN A 182 3.09 -3.11 -6.66
C ASN A 182 1.75 -3.66 -7.23
N GLU A 183 1.09 -4.57 -6.53
CA GLU A 183 -0.26 -5.05 -6.85
C GLU A 183 -1.28 -3.90 -6.84
N ASP A 184 -1.05 -2.94 -5.95
CA ASP A 184 -1.81 -1.69 -5.84
C ASP A 184 -1.66 -0.81 -7.10
N MET A 185 -0.44 -0.68 -7.62
CA MET A 185 -0.14 0.01 -8.87
C MET A 185 -0.74 -0.73 -10.08
N TYR A 186 -0.63 -2.05 -10.08
CA TYR A 186 -1.22 -2.90 -11.13
C TYR A 186 -2.73 -2.70 -11.22
N TYR A 187 -3.43 -2.80 -10.07
CA TYR A 187 -4.86 -2.59 -10.02
C TYR A 187 -5.27 -1.16 -10.41
N ALA A 188 -4.52 -0.16 -9.93
CA ALA A 188 -4.75 1.24 -10.29
C ALA A 188 -4.66 1.47 -11.81
N LYS A 189 -3.67 0.87 -12.49
CA LYS A 189 -3.56 0.93 -13.95
C LYS A 189 -4.75 0.25 -14.63
N LYS A 190 -5.09 -0.96 -14.18
CA LYS A 190 -6.18 -1.76 -14.73
C LYS A 190 -7.53 -1.01 -14.73
N ILE A 191 -7.87 -0.34 -13.63
CA ILE A 191 -9.12 0.44 -13.56
C ILE A 191 -9.07 1.71 -14.40
N ILE A 192 -7.93 2.42 -14.44
CA ILE A 192 -7.76 3.63 -15.25
C ILE A 192 -7.86 3.30 -16.74
N ASP A 193 -7.24 2.20 -17.19
CA ASP A 193 -7.32 1.72 -18.59
C ASP A 193 -8.75 1.34 -18.99
N LYS A 194 -9.57 0.90 -18.02
CA LYS A 194 -11.00 0.61 -18.22
C LYS A 194 -11.91 1.85 -18.12
N GLY A 195 -11.34 3.05 -17.95
CA GLY A 195 -12.08 4.32 -17.90
C GLY A 195 -12.62 4.70 -16.52
N TYR A 196 -12.27 3.98 -15.47
CA TYR A 196 -12.60 4.33 -14.09
C TYR A 196 -11.58 5.31 -13.51
N LYS A 197 -11.91 5.85 -12.33
CA LYS A 197 -11.04 6.75 -11.57
C LYS A 197 -10.49 6.06 -10.34
N LYS A 198 -9.33 6.49 -9.88
CA LYS A 198 -8.86 6.23 -8.51
C LYS A 198 -8.81 7.51 -7.71
N ALA A 199 -8.90 7.41 -6.39
CA ALA A 199 -8.82 8.56 -5.49
C ALA A 199 -7.59 8.48 -4.56
N TYR A 200 -7.00 9.63 -4.28
CA TYR A 200 -6.16 9.86 -3.12
C TYR A 200 -6.97 10.62 -2.08
N VAL A 201 -6.96 10.17 -0.82
CA VAL A 201 -7.74 10.74 0.28
C VAL A 201 -6.79 11.24 1.37
N ALA A 202 -6.57 12.54 1.42
CA ALA A 202 -5.62 13.18 2.33
C ALA A 202 -6.08 13.16 3.79
N GLU A 203 -7.39 13.09 4.02
CA GLU A 203 -8.04 13.01 5.33
C GLU A 203 -7.89 11.62 5.95
N ALA A 204 -7.85 10.56 5.13
CA ALA A 204 -7.67 9.17 5.56
C ALA A 204 -6.18 8.90 5.85
N LYS A 205 -5.77 9.04 7.11
CA LYS A 205 -4.36 9.03 7.51
C LYS A 205 -3.99 7.79 8.31
N VAL A 206 -2.80 7.25 8.00
CA VAL A 206 -2.15 6.21 8.82
C VAL A 206 -0.70 6.57 9.08
N VAL A 207 -0.20 6.19 10.25
CA VAL A 207 1.24 6.22 10.55
C VAL A 207 1.85 4.94 10.00
N HIS A 208 2.60 5.06 8.93
CA HIS A 208 3.29 3.93 8.29
C HIS A 208 4.62 4.40 7.71
N SER A 209 5.70 3.94 8.31
CA SER A 209 7.05 4.28 7.82
C SER A 209 8.07 3.25 8.24
N HIS A 210 9.04 3.04 7.39
CA HIS A 210 10.14 2.10 7.61
C HIS A 210 11.45 2.83 7.86
N ASN A 211 12.37 2.14 8.51
CA ASN A 211 13.76 2.59 8.66
C ASN A 211 14.67 1.55 8.00
N PHE A 212 14.65 1.53 6.66
CA PHE A 212 15.44 0.57 5.89
C PHE A 212 16.95 0.80 6.03
N THR A 213 17.70 -0.30 6.21
CA THR A 213 19.13 -0.33 5.94
C THR A 213 19.39 -0.16 4.44
N LEU A 214 20.61 0.22 4.04
CA LEU A 214 20.96 0.33 2.61
C LEU A 214 20.80 -1.00 1.88
N LYS A 215 21.08 -2.13 2.54
CA LYS A 215 20.91 -3.48 1.98
C LYS A 215 19.45 -3.80 1.71
N GLN A 216 18.55 -3.50 2.68
CA GLN A 216 17.11 -3.71 2.50
C GLN A 216 16.55 -2.81 1.41
N LEU A 217 17.00 -1.56 1.36
CA LEU A 217 16.58 -0.61 0.34
C LEU A 217 17.02 -1.06 -1.05
N TYR A 218 18.29 -1.49 -1.19
CA TYR A 218 18.80 -2.07 -2.44
C TYR A 218 17.96 -3.26 -2.89
N LYS A 219 17.71 -4.23 -1.97
CA LYS A 219 16.89 -5.40 -2.28
C LYS A 219 15.47 -5.00 -2.74
N ARG A 220 14.81 -4.11 -2.00
CA ARG A 220 13.46 -3.63 -2.36
C ARG A 220 13.42 -3.05 -3.77
N TYR A 221 14.40 -2.22 -4.12
CA TYR A 221 14.46 -1.62 -5.46
C TYR A 221 14.90 -2.61 -6.53
N TYR A 222 15.70 -3.61 -6.17
CA TYR A 222 16.00 -4.73 -7.07
C TYR A 222 14.72 -5.52 -7.39
N ASP A 223 13.96 -5.91 -6.39
CA ASP A 223 12.70 -6.62 -6.57
C ASP A 223 11.70 -5.78 -7.38
N THR A 224 11.62 -4.46 -7.13
CA THR A 224 10.83 -3.52 -7.94
C THR A 224 11.31 -3.50 -9.41
N GLY A 225 12.61 -3.55 -9.64
CA GLY A 225 13.20 -3.61 -11.00
C GLY A 225 12.83 -4.89 -11.75
N VAL A 226 12.83 -6.04 -11.06
CA VAL A 226 12.34 -7.33 -11.59
C VAL A 226 10.87 -7.21 -11.95
N TRP A 227 10.05 -6.73 -11.03
CA TRP A 227 8.62 -6.55 -11.25
C TRP A 227 8.32 -5.72 -12.52
N PHE A 228 9.01 -4.60 -12.73
CA PHE A 228 8.85 -3.79 -13.96
C PHE A 228 9.25 -4.52 -15.24
N THR A 229 10.11 -5.54 -15.15
CA THR A 229 10.47 -6.34 -16.33
C THR A 229 9.41 -7.39 -16.66
N GLU A 230 8.73 -7.88 -15.62
CA GLU A 230 7.62 -8.83 -15.75
C GLU A 230 6.32 -8.14 -16.19
N HIS A 231 6.22 -6.82 -16.00
CA HIS A 231 5.06 -5.99 -16.29
C HIS A 231 5.38 -4.91 -17.35
N SER A 232 5.60 -5.36 -18.59
CA SER A 232 5.98 -4.50 -19.73
C SER A 232 4.92 -3.45 -20.08
N GLU A 233 3.69 -3.60 -19.63
CA GLU A 233 2.61 -2.62 -19.78
C GLU A 233 2.91 -1.27 -19.09
N PHE A 234 3.96 -1.22 -18.25
CA PHE A 234 4.47 -0.01 -17.62
C PHE A 234 5.68 0.61 -18.32
N ASP A 235 6.26 -0.02 -19.36
CA ASP A 235 7.50 0.40 -19.99
C ASP A 235 7.41 1.79 -20.67
N ASN A 236 6.22 2.18 -21.11
CA ASN A 236 5.97 3.47 -21.76
C ASN A 236 6.01 4.66 -20.78
N TYR A 237 6.13 4.42 -19.47
CA TYR A 237 6.07 5.46 -18.45
C TYR A 237 7.44 5.71 -17.82
N ASN A 238 7.94 6.94 -17.93
CA ASN A 238 9.27 7.31 -17.47
C ASN A 238 9.31 7.52 -15.95
N SER A 239 10.21 6.80 -15.25
CA SER A 239 10.37 6.88 -13.78
C SER A 239 11.60 7.67 -13.32
N THR A 240 12.55 7.97 -14.21
CA THR A 240 13.87 8.56 -13.84
C THR A 240 13.74 9.99 -13.32
N SER A 241 12.88 10.80 -13.94
CA SER A 241 12.64 12.19 -13.52
C SER A 241 12.04 12.28 -12.10
N SER A 242 11.24 11.28 -11.72
CA SER A 242 10.63 11.20 -10.38
C SER A 242 11.66 10.96 -9.29
N GLY A 243 12.68 10.13 -9.53
CA GLY A 243 13.75 9.85 -8.57
C GLY A 243 14.64 11.07 -8.31
N LEU A 244 15.06 11.79 -9.35
CA LEU A 244 15.84 13.04 -9.21
C LEU A 244 15.06 14.14 -8.51
N SER A 245 13.78 14.31 -8.86
CA SER A 245 12.88 15.26 -8.22
C SER A 245 12.69 14.93 -6.74
N LEU A 246 12.61 13.64 -6.35
CA LEU A 246 12.55 13.23 -4.96
C LEU A 246 13.85 13.58 -4.22
N ALA A 247 15.01 13.25 -4.78
CA ALA A 247 16.31 13.53 -4.19
C ALA A 247 16.49 15.03 -3.92
N PHE A 248 16.15 15.88 -4.90
CA PHE A 248 16.23 17.34 -4.76
C PHE A 248 15.28 17.87 -3.69
N TYR A 249 14.03 17.35 -3.66
CA TYR A 249 13.06 17.72 -2.62
C TYR A 249 13.57 17.38 -1.22
N VAL A 250 14.05 16.14 -1.02
CA VAL A 250 14.58 15.69 0.28
C VAL A 250 15.78 16.55 0.68
N PHE A 251 16.72 16.80 -0.22
CA PHE A 251 17.89 17.64 0.02
C PHE A 251 17.49 19.05 0.49
N ARG A 252 16.64 19.74 -0.29
CA ARG A 252 16.18 21.09 0.03
C ARG A 252 15.45 21.13 1.38
N LYS A 253 14.57 20.17 1.65
CA LYS A 253 13.81 20.16 2.90
C LYS A 253 14.69 19.78 4.10
N ALA A 254 15.61 18.83 3.95
CA ALA A 254 16.55 18.49 5.01
C ALA A 254 17.49 19.65 5.35
N LEU A 255 17.94 20.40 4.35
CA LEU A 255 18.76 21.59 4.53
C LEU A 255 18.00 22.67 5.31
N LEU A 256 16.77 23.00 4.89
CA LEU A 256 15.90 23.98 5.56
C LEU A 256 15.58 23.61 7.03
N HIS A 257 15.55 22.33 7.36
CA HIS A 257 15.29 21.85 8.71
C HIS A 257 16.56 21.51 9.50
N PHE A 258 17.74 21.82 8.97
CA PHE A 258 19.05 21.49 9.57
C PHE A 258 19.17 20.00 9.93
N ASN A 259 18.58 19.12 9.11
CA ASN A 259 18.60 17.68 9.36
C ASN A 259 19.86 17.04 8.76
N ILE A 260 20.98 17.25 9.45
CA ILE A 260 22.32 16.79 9.03
C ILE A 260 22.39 15.26 8.76
N PRO A 261 21.84 14.39 9.64
CA PRO A 261 21.84 12.94 9.38
C PRO A 261 21.19 12.55 8.05
N VAL A 262 20.09 13.21 7.67
CA VAL A 262 19.41 12.95 6.40
C VAL A 262 20.26 13.42 5.21
N LEU A 263 20.94 14.55 5.32
CA LEU A 263 21.83 15.04 4.24
C LEU A 263 22.95 14.05 3.94
N PHE A 264 23.62 13.51 4.96
CA PHE A 264 24.67 12.48 4.78
C PHE A 264 24.11 11.15 4.28
N ARG A 265 22.92 10.77 4.70
CA ARG A 265 22.28 9.52 4.29
C ARG A 265 21.73 9.58 2.87
N LEU A 266 21.40 10.75 2.33
CA LEU A 266 20.66 10.92 1.07
C LEU A 266 21.39 10.30 -0.13
N ILE A 267 22.68 10.56 -0.30
CA ILE A 267 23.46 10.04 -1.43
C ILE A 267 23.53 8.50 -1.40
N PRO A 268 23.96 7.84 -0.30
CA PRO A 268 23.94 6.39 -0.20
C PRO A 268 22.55 5.77 -0.44
N ASP A 269 21.48 6.42 0.06
CA ASP A 269 20.11 5.97 -0.11
C ASP A 269 19.69 5.98 -1.59
N MET A 270 19.91 7.11 -2.28
CA MET A 270 19.60 7.24 -3.70
C MET A 270 20.41 6.28 -4.58
N LEU A 271 21.69 6.06 -4.24
CA LEU A 271 22.52 5.08 -4.93
C LEU A 271 22.01 3.65 -4.75
N ALA A 272 21.62 3.26 -3.53
CA ALA A 272 21.07 1.94 -3.26
C ALA A 272 19.79 1.71 -4.08
N ARG A 273 18.89 2.70 -4.14
CA ARG A 273 17.66 2.66 -4.96
C ARG A 273 17.99 2.50 -6.46
N TYR A 274 18.87 3.35 -6.97
CA TYR A 274 19.24 3.34 -8.38
C TYR A 274 19.91 2.03 -8.80
N LEU A 275 20.92 1.58 -8.03
CA LEU A 275 21.67 0.36 -8.35
C LEU A 275 20.79 -0.89 -8.24
N GLY A 276 19.92 -0.95 -7.21
CA GLY A 276 18.92 -2.02 -7.07
C GLY A 276 18.01 -2.08 -8.28
N MET A 277 17.35 -0.99 -8.61
CA MET A 277 16.42 -0.90 -9.77
C MET A 277 17.13 -1.28 -11.08
N LYS A 278 18.31 -0.71 -11.33
CA LYS A 278 19.09 -0.99 -12.55
C LYS A 278 19.48 -2.45 -12.67
N LYS A 279 19.85 -3.10 -11.54
CA LYS A 279 20.22 -4.52 -11.54
C LYS A 279 18.99 -5.41 -11.74
N GLY A 280 17.86 -5.11 -11.07
CA GLY A 280 16.63 -5.86 -11.25
C GLY A 280 16.17 -5.87 -12.71
N LYS A 281 16.14 -4.70 -13.35
CA LYS A 281 15.77 -4.56 -14.77
C LYS A 281 16.71 -5.28 -15.77
N LYS A 282 17.90 -5.74 -15.36
CA LYS A 282 18.86 -6.41 -16.26
C LYS A 282 18.77 -7.92 -16.26
N ILE A 283 18.14 -8.55 -15.26
CA ILE A 283 18.19 -10.02 -15.10
C ILE A 283 17.12 -10.73 -15.93
N SER A 284 16.09 -10.03 -16.33
CA SER A 284 15.00 -10.58 -17.15
C SER A 284 15.20 -10.37 -18.66
N LYS A 285 16.35 -9.86 -19.08
CA LYS A 285 16.81 -9.80 -20.48
C LYS A 285 17.90 -10.86 -20.71
#